data_81cd83a3ef1d03cdb4ede8e423ef1e87
#
_entry.id   81cd83a3ef1d03cdb4ede8e423ef1e87
#
_cell.length_a   1.000
_cell.length_b   1.000
_cell.length_c   1.000
_cell.angle_alpha   90.00
_cell.angle_beta   90.00
_cell.angle_gamma   90.00
#
_symmetry.space_group_name_H-M   'P 1'
#
loop_
_entity.id
_entity.type
_entity.pdbx_description
1 polymer ?
#
loop_
_entity_poly.entity_id
_entity_poly.type
_entity_poly.pdbx_seq_one_letter_code
_entity_poly.pdbx_strand_id
1 'polypeptide(L)'
;MNFSFFKKKKAKEQYTVGFYNLENLFDTKDDPNTLDDDFTPKGFKKWSMKRYKRKVYKLAKTISEVGKESSKIPPVLMGVAEVENEEVVQDLINAEPLRDVNYGYVHYDSPDERGIDTALIYHKDNFEVSYSEPITLFLYEKDGTRDTTRDILYVKGNLNGEEVHIFVNHWPSRRDGHDETSFKRIEAAKTIKAYMAKIEEEIHSPNYIIMGDFNDGPESDSIQYLMESDQLYNPMEKLLSPDRGSASYKKRWLLFDQIIVSHNFFNFEKGTHSFANANIFDENFLTEFKGKYKGAPYRTYVGRKYIGGYSDHFPVYIQLKYNA
;
A
#
# COMPACT_ATOMS: atom_id res chain seq x y z
N MET A 1 -44.35 33.68 10.30
CA MET A 1 -43.08 33.41 9.59
C MET A 1 -42.37 32.23 10.31
N ASN A 2 -42.48 31.05 9.77
CA ASN A 2 -41.82 29.87 10.33
C ASN A 2 -40.41 29.76 9.70
N PHE A 3 -39.40 30.10 10.46
CA PHE A 3 -38.02 29.78 10.10
C PHE A 3 -37.77 28.30 10.36
N SER A 4 -37.76 27.49 9.28
CA SER A 4 -37.30 26.13 9.27
C SER A 4 -35.82 26.12 9.56
N PHE A 5 -35.42 25.71 10.77
CA PHE A 5 -34.05 25.39 11.10
C PHE A 5 -33.64 24.12 10.33
N PHE A 6 -32.98 24.29 9.20
CA PHE A 6 -32.24 23.19 8.59
C PHE A 6 -31.16 22.75 9.58
N LYS A 7 -31.39 21.69 10.34
CA LYS A 7 -30.32 20.98 11.06
C LYS A 7 -29.29 20.59 10.01
N LYS A 8 -28.11 21.25 10.02
CA LYS A 8 -26.94 20.76 9.28
C LYS A 8 -26.77 19.28 9.67
N LYS A 9 -27.01 18.35 8.73
CA LYS A 9 -26.62 16.95 8.93
C LYS A 9 -25.14 16.99 9.30
N LYS A 10 -24.77 16.47 10.48
CA LYS A 10 -23.37 16.21 10.82
C LYS A 10 -22.77 15.45 9.64
N ALA A 11 -21.72 15.98 9.05
CA ALA A 11 -20.98 15.25 8.03
C ALA A 11 -20.60 13.90 8.65
N LYS A 12 -21.00 12.80 8.00
CA LYS A 12 -20.68 11.46 8.47
C LYS A 12 -19.15 11.34 8.45
N GLU A 13 -18.57 10.81 9.50
CA GLU A 13 -17.14 10.68 9.65
C GLU A 13 -16.61 9.69 8.62
N GLN A 14 -15.65 10.12 7.80
CA GLN A 14 -14.99 9.28 6.80
C GLN A 14 -13.56 9.00 7.25
N TYR A 15 -13.12 7.78 7.01
CA TYR A 15 -11.80 7.27 7.32
C TYR A 15 -11.10 6.85 6.04
N THR A 16 -9.83 7.23 5.92
CA THR A 16 -9.01 6.87 4.76
C THR A 16 -8.24 5.59 5.06
N VAL A 17 -8.31 4.63 4.14
CA VAL A 17 -7.44 3.46 4.07
C VAL A 17 -6.61 3.59 2.79
N GLY A 18 -5.29 3.58 2.90
CA GLY A 18 -4.39 3.82 1.78
C GLY A 18 -3.33 2.74 1.60
N PHE A 19 -2.70 2.75 0.43
CA PHE A 19 -1.49 2.00 0.13
C PHE A 19 -0.50 2.87 -0.65
N TYR A 20 0.80 2.73 -0.35
CA TYR A 20 1.86 3.48 -1.04
C TYR A 20 3.15 2.67 -1.15
N ASN A 21 3.62 2.40 -2.37
CA ASN A 21 4.98 1.91 -2.61
C ASN A 21 5.94 3.11 -2.46
N LEU A 22 6.92 2.99 -1.55
CA LEU A 22 7.81 4.08 -1.14
C LEU A 22 9.07 4.21 -2.01
N GLU A 23 9.22 3.41 -3.06
CA GLU A 23 10.39 3.37 -3.95
C GLU A 23 11.71 3.23 -3.18
N ASN A 24 12.04 2.02 -2.72
CA ASN A 24 13.32 1.70 -2.08
C ASN A 24 13.65 2.66 -0.92
N LEU A 25 12.84 2.65 0.14
CA LEU A 25 13.12 3.41 1.36
C LEU A 25 14.11 2.65 2.23
N PHE A 26 15.39 2.72 1.84
CA PHE A 26 16.54 2.20 2.60
C PHE A 26 17.06 3.22 3.61
N ASP A 27 17.66 2.77 4.69
CA ASP A 27 18.46 3.61 5.56
C ASP A 27 19.81 3.96 4.88
N THR A 28 20.89 4.18 5.57
CA THR A 28 22.20 4.52 4.99
C THR A 28 23.31 3.57 5.42
N LYS A 29 22.94 2.49 6.12
CA LYS A 29 23.85 1.45 6.57
C LYS A 29 23.88 0.35 5.51
N ASP A 30 24.88 -0.45 5.50
CA ASP A 30 25.08 -1.59 4.61
C ASP A 30 24.72 -2.87 5.39
N ASP A 31 23.71 -3.61 4.95
CA ASP A 31 23.43 -4.93 5.53
C ASP A 31 24.12 -6.01 4.70
N PRO A 32 25.10 -6.74 5.27
CA PRO A 32 25.85 -7.73 4.53
C PRO A 32 25.01 -8.94 4.06
N ASN A 33 23.76 -9.04 4.47
CA ASN A 33 22.86 -10.15 4.10
C ASN A 33 21.90 -9.79 2.96
N THR A 34 21.85 -8.52 2.53
CA THR A 34 20.92 -8.02 1.50
C THR A 34 21.66 -7.29 0.38
N LEU A 35 20.97 -7.05 -0.74
CA LEU A 35 21.55 -6.34 -1.90
C LEU A 35 21.24 -4.83 -1.84
N ASP A 36 21.57 -4.20 -0.70
CA ASP A 36 21.37 -2.78 -0.43
C ASP A 36 22.60 -1.89 -0.62
N ASP A 37 23.77 -2.47 -0.95
CA ASP A 37 25.08 -1.80 -1.14
C ASP A 37 25.00 -0.49 -1.93
N ASP A 38 24.11 -0.44 -2.93
CA ASP A 38 23.87 0.73 -3.77
C ASP A 38 23.34 1.93 -2.95
N PHE A 39 22.61 1.67 -1.86
CA PHE A 39 21.91 2.65 -1.04
C PHE A 39 22.71 3.10 0.19
N THR A 40 24.01 3.09 0.08
CA THR A 40 24.91 3.63 1.11
C THR A 40 25.55 4.95 0.67
N PRO A 41 26.17 5.73 1.58
CA PRO A 41 26.88 6.97 1.24
C PRO A 41 28.03 6.76 0.24
N LYS A 42 28.65 5.59 0.24
CA LYS A 42 29.73 5.19 -0.69
C LYS A 42 29.22 4.40 -1.88
N GLY A 43 28.02 3.84 -1.79
CA GLY A 43 27.40 3.02 -2.83
C GLY A 43 27.09 3.78 -4.11
N PHE A 44 26.58 3.07 -5.09
CA PHE A 44 26.33 3.58 -6.43
C PHE A 44 25.33 4.75 -6.48
N LYS A 45 24.33 4.74 -5.61
CA LYS A 45 23.31 5.80 -5.48
C LYS A 45 23.81 6.99 -4.68
N LYS A 46 24.97 6.90 -3.98
CA LYS A 46 25.46 7.94 -3.08
C LYS A 46 24.37 8.36 -2.07
N TRP A 47 23.75 7.35 -1.44
CA TRP A 47 22.60 7.52 -0.56
C TRP A 47 23.06 8.03 0.80
N SER A 48 23.01 9.34 1.00
CA SER A 48 23.47 10.00 2.22
C SER A 48 22.32 10.22 3.20
N MET A 49 22.64 10.36 4.49
CA MET A 49 21.69 10.72 5.56
C MET A 49 20.85 11.96 5.22
N LYS A 50 21.40 12.95 4.49
CA LYS A 50 20.65 14.11 4.02
C LYS A 50 19.57 13.73 3.00
N ARG A 51 19.87 12.80 2.08
CA ARG A 51 18.91 12.31 1.07
C ARG A 51 17.83 11.45 1.73
N TYR A 52 18.24 10.56 2.62
CA TYR A 52 17.37 9.72 3.42
C TYR A 52 16.34 10.56 4.20
N LYS A 53 16.80 11.46 5.08
CA LYS A 53 15.91 12.33 5.87
C LYS A 53 14.97 13.17 5.00
N ARG A 54 15.46 13.63 3.84
CA ARG A 54 14.61 14.37 2.90
C ARG A 54 13.52 13.48 2.29
N LYS A 55 13.83 12.23 1.96
CA LYS A 55 12.87 11.27 1.42
C LYS A 55 11.84 10.90 2.49
N VAL A 56 12.26 10.54 3.69
CA VAL A 56 11.39 10.25 4.84
C VAL A 56 10.40 11.40 5.06
N TYR A 57 10.89 12.65 5.14
CA TYR A 57 10.02 13.83 5.29
C TYR A 57 8.99 13.96 4.16
N LYS A 58 9.41 13.74 2.91
CA LYS A 58 8.53 13.85 1.75
C LYS A 58 7.45 12.77 1.73
N LEU A 59 7.82 11.53 2.04
CA LEU A 59 6.87 10.42 2.14
C LEU A 59 5.89 10.63 3.29
N ALA A 60 6.37 11.03 4.46
CA ALA A 60 5.53 11.39 5.60
C ALA A 60 4.54 12.51 5.25
N LYS A 61 5.01 13.57 4.55
CA LYS A 61 4.16 14.65 4.06
C LYS A 61 3.11 14.15 3.08
N THR A 62 3.48 13.25 2.15
CA THR A 62 2.52 12.65 1.23
C THR A 62 1.46 11.87 1.98
N ILE A 63 1.85 10.96 2.88
CA ILE A 63 0.92 10.17 3.69
C ILE A 63 -0.03 11.07 4.49
N SER A 64 0.48 12.15 5.07
CA SER A 64 -0.36 13.08 5.85
C SER A 64 -1.44 13.78 5.02
N GLU A 65 -1.32 13.82 3.69
CA GLU A 65 -2.27 14.51 2.79
C GLU A 65 -3.25 13.56 2.09
N VAL A 66 -2.97 12.23 2.09
CA VAL A 66 -3.85 11.25 1.41
C VAL A 66 -5.26 11.28 1.99
N GLY A 67 -6.26 11.50 1.15
CA GLY A 67 -7.67 11.49 1.51
C GLY A 67 -8.17 12.69 2.32
N LYS A 68 -7.37 13.73 2.50
CA LYS A 68 -7.72 14.93 3.30
C LYS A 68 -8.94 15.69 2.80
N GLU A 69 -9.28 15.55 1.52
CA GLU A 69 -10.46 16.21 0.96
C GLU A 69 -11.77 15.70 1.57
N SER A 70 -11.76 14.51 2.14
CA SER A 70 -12.95 13.85 2.70
C SER A 70 -12.80 13.43 4.17
N SER A 71 -11.55 13.17 4.63
CA SER A 71 -11.22 12.80 6.00
C SER A 71 -10.61 13.98 6.75
N LYS A 72 -10.96 14.15 8.02
CA LYS A 72 -10.39 15.20 8.88
C LYS A 72 -9.01 14.83 9.44
N ILE A 73 -8.69 13.56 9.43
CA ILE A 73 -7.45 12.99 9.94
C ILE A 73 -6.69 12.29 8.82
N PRO A 74 -5.37 12.13 8.93
CA PRO A 74 -4.59 11.30 8.03
C PRO A 74 -5.11 9.85 7.97
N PRO A 75 -4.67 9.02 7.01
CA PRO A 75 -5.17 7.64 6.87
C PRO A 75 -5.16 6.86 8.18
N VAL A 76 -6.27 6.20 8.50
CA VAL A 76 -6.35 5.35 9.71
C VAL A 76 -5.62 4.03 9.53
N LEU A 77 -5.49 3.58 8.27
CA LEU A 77 -4.69 2.43 7.83
C LEU A 77 -3.90 2.84 6.59
N MET A 78 -2.60 2.56 6.59
CA MET A 78 -1.72 2.82 5.46
C MET A 78 -0.77 1.65 5.27
N GLY A 79 -1.06 0.81 4.27
CA GLY A 79 -0.09 -0.19 3.80
C GLY A 79 1.05 0.50 3.07
N VAL A 80 2.26 0.07 3.30
CA VAL A 80 3.44 0.56 2.60
C VAL A 80 4.29 -0.62 2.10
N ALA A 81 5.00 -0.42 1.01
CA ALA A 81 5.94 -1.37 0.45
C ALA A 81 7.28 -0.70 0.14
N GLU A 82 8.31 -1.54 -0.02
CA GLU A 82 9.69 -1.13 -0.25
C GLU A 82 10.26 -0.32 0.94
N VAL A 83 9.97 -0.78 2.15
CA VAL A 83 10.66 -0.39 3.38
C VAL A 83 11.74 -1.41 3.71
N GLU A 84 12.90 -0.96 4.18
CA GLU A 84 14.01 -1.85 4.44
C GLU A 84 13.86 -2.61 5.78
N ASN A 85 13.50 -1.89 6.84
CA ASN A 85 13.52 -2.42 8.19
C ASN A 85 12.61 -1.64 9.14
N GLU A 86 12.51 -2.10 10.37
CA GLU A 86 11.71 -1.47 11.43
C GLU A 86 12.14 -0.02 11.72
N GLU A 87 13.47 0.27 11.74
CA GLU A 87 14.00 1.62 12.01
C GLU A 87 13.50 2.63 10.98
N VAL A 88 13.46 2.22 9.71
CA VAL A 88 12.95 3.05 8.60
C VAL A 88 11.46 3.36 8.75
N VAL A 89 10.65 2.38 9.18
CA VAL A 89 9.21 2.59 9.45
C VAL A 89 9.02 3.52 10.65
N GLN A 90 9.80 3.35 11.71
CA GLN A 90 9.79 4.25 12.87
C GLN A 90 10.17 5.68 12.48
N ASP A 91 11.23 5.85 11.69
CA ASP A 91 11.64 7.17 11.19
C ASP A 91 10.53 7.84 10.37
N LEU A 92 9.80 7.06 9.56
CA LEU A 92 8.70 7.55 8.75
C LEU A 92 7.54 8.10 9.60
N ILE A 93 7.06 7.33 10.57
CA ILE A 93 5.94 7.75 11.43
C ILE A 93 6.33 8.87 12.43
N ASN A 94 7.62 8.95 12.80
CA ASN A 94 8.14 9.99 13.68
C ASN A 94 8.60 11.26 12.95
N ALA A 95 8.54 11.26 11.61
CA ALA A 95 8.85 12.47 10.82
C ALA A 95 7.85 13.59 11.11
N GLU A 96 8.32 14.86 11.02
CA GLU A 96 7.54 16.06 11.40
C GLU A 96 6.09 16.06 10.88
N PRO A 97 5.75 15.67 9.62
CA PRO A 97 4.37 15.69 9.16
C PRO A 97 3.45 14.65 9.82
N LEU A 98 3.98 13.61 10.47
CA LEU A 98 3.23 12.49 11.05
C LEU A 98 3.43 12.33 12.56
N ARG A 99 4.48 12.91 13.15
CA ARG A 99 4.87 12.66 14.54
C ARG A 99 3.79 12.96 15.59
N ASP A 100 2.88 13.88 15.28
CA ASP A 100 1.78 14.25 16.17
C ASP A 100 0.50 13.42 15.88
N VAL A 101 0.57 12.52 14.90
CA VAL A 101 -0.44 11.50 14.63
C VAL A 101 -0.11 10.28 15.48
N ASN A 102 -1.07 9.78 16.26
CA ASN A 102 -0.85 8.63 17.14
C ASN A 102 -0.73 7.33 16.35
N TYR A 103 0.32 7.22 15.49
CA TYR A 103 0.56 6.04 14.68
C TYR A 103 1.25 4.91 15.43
N GLY A 104 0.83 3.68 15.13
CA GLY A 104 1.56 2.44 15.32
C GLY A 104 1.90 1.81 13.97
N TYR A 105 2.63 0.72 14.00
CA TYR A 105 2.96 -0.05 12.80
C TYR A 105 3.04 -1.55 13.12
N VAL A 106 2.94 -2.35 12.06
CA VAL A 106 3.29 -3.78 12.04
C VAL A 106 4.25 -3.98 10.88
N HIS A 107 5.39 -4.61 11.17
CA HIS A 107 6.44 -4.92 10.22
C HIS A 107 7.11 -6.24 10.59
N TYR A 108 7.54 -6.99 9.61
CA TYR A 108 8.37 -8.20 9.73
C TYR A 108 9.41 -8.19 8.62
N ASP A 109 10.64 -8.58 8.94
CA ASP A 109 11.67 -8.80 7.94
C ASP A 109 11.27 -10.02 7.08
N SER A 110 11.39 -9.90 5.77
CA SER A 110 11.10 -10.95 4.80
C SER A 110 12.40 -11.51 4.18
N PRO A 111 12.35 -12.68 3.54
CA PRO A 111 13.53 -13.25 2.90
C PRO A 111 13.87 -12.65 1.53
N ASP A 112 13.39 -11.46 1.20
CA ASP A 112 13.70 -10.78 -0.07
C ASP A 112 15.18 -10.42 -0.15
N GLU A 113 15.86 -10.81 -1.22
CA GLU A 113 17.30 -10.60 -1.39
C GLU A 113 17.71 -9.13 -1.39
N ARG A 114 16.81 -8.22 -1.75
CA ARG A 114 17.08 -6.77 -1.74
C ARG A 114 16.92 -6.15 -0.35
N GLY A 115 16.38 -6.90 0.62
CA GLY A 115 16.06 -6.39 1.95
C GLY A 115 14.98 -5.32 1.90
N ILE A 116 13.87 -5.59 1.23
CA ILE A 116 12.70 -4.71 1.22
C ILE A 116 11.44 -5.47 1.62
N ASP A 117 10.61 -4.83 2.40
CA ASP A 117 9.45 -5.43 3.03
C ASP A 117 8.17 -4.65 2.79
N THR A 118 7.09 -5.18 3.35
CA THR A 118 5.81 -4.50 3.53
C THR A 118 5.59 -4.15 4.99
N ALA A 119 4.85 -3.07 5.25
CA ALA A 119 4.40 -2.72 6.60
C ALA A 119 2.98 -2.16 6.58
N LEU A 120 2.30 -2.25 7.72
CA LEU A 120 1.04 -1.55 7.98
C LEU A 120 1.28 -0.46 9.02
N ILE A 121 1.01 0.79 8.67
CA ILE A 121 0.95 1.93 9.58
C ILE A 121 -0.53 2.15 9.93
N TYR A 122 -0.84 2.32 11.22
CA TYR A 122 -2.22 2.44 11.68
C TYR A 122 -2.39 3.49 12.77
N HIS A 123 -3.51 4.20 12.76
CA HIS A 123 -3.86 5.19 13.78
C HIS A 123 -4.41 4.48 15.03
N LYS A 124 -3.68 4.53 16.14
CA LYS A 124 -3.97 3.79 17.38
C LYS A 124 -5.33 4.14 18.01
N ASP A 125 -5.85 5.35 17.76
CA ASP A 125 -7.16 5.76 18.30
C ASP A 125 -8.33 5.17 17.49
N ASN A 126 -8.05 4.60 16.30
CA ASN A 126 -9.07 4.07 15.40
C ASN A 126 -8.91 2.57 15.12
N PHE A 127 -7.68 2.05 15.24
CA PHE A 127 -7.39 0.66 14.94
C PHE A 127 -6.56 0.00 16.05
N GLU A 128 -7.05 -1.15 16.51
CA GLU A 128 -6.39 -1.98 17.50
C GLU A 128 -6.00 -3.32 16.87
N VAL A 129 -4.70 -3.60 16.81
CA VAL A 129 -4.17 -4.87 16.29
C VAL A 129 -4.43 -5.97 17.30
N SER A 130 -5.07 -7.07 16.89
CA SER A 130 -5.30 -8.25 17.72
C SER A 130 -4.37 -9.42 17.39
N TYR A 131 -3.93 -9.51 16.11
CA TYR A 131 -2.99 -10.53 15.63
C TYR A 131 -2.29 -10.07 14.36
N SER A 132 -1.07 -10.53 14.15
CA SER A 132 -0.35 -10.32 12.89
C SER A 132 0.70 -11.40 12.65
N GLU A 133 0.96 -11.72 11.39
CA GLU A 133 2.06 -12.60 10.98
C GLU A 133 2.50 -12.33 9.53
N PRO A 134 3.77 -12.67 9.17
CA PRO A 134 4.21 -12.74 7.80
C PRO A 134 3.74 -14.06 7.17
N ILE A 135 3.18 -14.00 5.97
CA ILE A 135 2.80 -15.18 5.18
C ILE A 135 3.84 -15.35 4.09
N THR A 136 4.69 -16.34 4.25
CA THR A 136 5.80 -16.59 3.31
C THR A 136 5.29 -17.12 1.97
N LEU A 137 5.73 -16.49 0.88
CA LEU A 137 5.53 -16.98 -0.48
C LEU A 137 6.56 -18.06 -0.81
N PHE A 138 6.09 -19.27 -1.10
CA PHE A 138 6.93 -20.37 -1.53
C PHE A 138 7.00 -20.43 -3.05
N LEU A 139 8.02 -19.77 -3.61
CA LEU A 139 8.26 -19.74 -5.05
C LEU A 139 9.48 -20.58 -5.41
N TYR A 140 9.45 -21.14 -6.62
CA TYR A 140 10.54 -21.95 -7.13
C TYR A 140 10.83 -21.57 -8.59
N GLU A 141 12.12 -21.50 -8.91
CA GLU A 141 12.58 -21.38 -10.28
C GLU A 141 12.38 -22.67 -11.06
N LYS A 142 12.52 -22.63 -12.38
CA LYS A 142 12.32 -23.82 -13.26
C LYS A 142 13.27 -24.98 -12.96
N ASP A 143 14.43 -24.70 -12.37
CA ASP A 143 15.43 -25.69 -11.95
C ASP A 143 15.16 -26.27 -10.54
N GLY A 144 14.09 -25.80 -9.88
CA GLY A 144 13.72 -26.23 -8.52
C GLY A 144 14.41 -25.45 -7.40
N THR A 145 15.23 -24.45 -7.72
CA THR A 145 15.83 -23.56 -6.72
C THR A 145 14.72 -22.68 -6.12
N ARG A 146 14.76 -22.51 -4.79
CA ARG A 146 13.83 -21.61 -4.11
C ARG A 146 14.11 -20.15 -4.51
N ASP A 147 13.10 -19.46 -4.94
CA ASP A 147 13.11 -18.01 -5.14
C ASP A 147 12.55 -17.32 -3.89
N THR A 148 13.34 -16.44 -3.30
CA THR A 148 12.95 -15.70 -2.10
C THR A 148 12.43 -14.31 -2.47
N THR A 149 11.34 -13.91 -1.84
CA THR A 149 10.66 -12.65 -2.11
C THR A 149 9.99 -12.15 -0.83
N ARG A 150 9.38 -10.96 -0.91
CA ARG A 150 8.63 -10.36 0.19
C ARG A 150 7.51 -11.26 0.66
N ASP A 151 7.35 -11.37 1.95
CA ASP A 151 6.19 -12.00 2.56
C ASP A 151 4.94 -11.12 2.37
N ILE A 152 3.77 -11.75 2.41
CA ILE A 152 2.50 -11.03 2.52
C ILE A 152 2.28 -10.75 4.00
N LEU A 153 2.14 -9.49 4.38
CA LEU A 153 1.83 -9.13 5.75
C LEU A 153 0.33 -9.30 6.02
N TYR A 154 0.00 -10.18 6.95
CA TYR A 154 -1.36 -10.32 7.47
C TYR A 154 -1.50 -9.62 8.80
N VAL A 155 -2.58 -8.84 8.94
CA VAL A 155 -2.94 -8.16 10.20
C VAL A 155 -4.43 -8.28 10.44
N LYS A 156 -4.80 -8.80 11.61
CA LYS A 156 -6.17 -8.83 12.13
C LYS A 156 -6.31 -7.77 13.22
N GLY A 157 -7.41 -7.02 13.20
CA GLY A 157 -7.66 -6.01 14.22
C GLY A 157 -9.06 -5.42 14.17
N ASN A 158 -9.31 -4.43 15.01
CA ASN A 158 -10.60 -3.77 15.14
C ASN A 158 -10.51 -2.32 14.67
N LEU A 159 -11.19 -1.99 13.58
CA LEU A 159 -11.34 -0.64 13.06
C LEU A 159 -12.60 -0.01 13.69
N ASN A 160 -12.41 0.90 14.65
CA ASN A 160 -13.50 1.51 15.42
C ASN A 160 -14.50 0.47 15.98
N GLY A 161 -14.00 -0.72 16.37
CA GLY A 161 -14.78 -1.82 16.92
C GLY A 161 -15.27 -2.87 15.90
N GLU A 162 -15.09 -2.66 14.61
CA GLU A 162 -15.38 -3.64 13.56
C GLU A 162 -14.12 -4.48 13.25
N GLU A 163 -14.24 -5.81 13.38
CA GLU A 163 -13.13 -6.71 13.04
C GLU A 163 -12.86 -6.70 11.55
N VAL A 164 -11.58 -6.53 11.18
CA VAL A 164 -11.10 -6.52 9.79
C VAL A 164 -9.82 -7.35 9.64
N HIS A 165 -9.69 -8.00 8.49
CA HIS A 165 -8.56 -8.82 8.10
C HIS A 165 -7.84 -8.12 6.95
N ILE A 166 -6.59 -7.70 7.19
CA ILE A 166 -5.82 -6.86 6.27
C ILE A 166 -4.66 -7.68 5.70
N PHE A 167 -4.49 -7.67 4.37
CA PHE A 167 -3.32 -8.21 3.69
C PHE A 167 -2.58 -7.06 3.02
N VAL A 168 -1.31 -6.85 3.37
CA VAL A 168 -0.44 -5.89 2.69
C VAL A 168 0.54 -6.65 1.81
N ASN A 169 0.56 -6.32 0.53
CA ASN A 169 1.20 -7.09 -0.52
C ASN A 169 2.27 -6.27 -1.25
N HIS A 170 3.35 -6.94 -1.65
CA HIS A 170 4.24 -6.48 -2.70
C HIS A 170 4.67 -7.70 -3.53
N TRP A 171 3.90 -8.01 -4.58
CA TRP A 171 4.09 -9.22 -5.37
C TRP A 171 5.35 -9.16 -6.26
N PRO A 172 5.83 -10.32 -6.75
CA PRO A 172 7.00 -10.39 -7.62
C PRO A 172 6.90 -9.48 -8.84
N SER A 173 7.97 -8.72 -9.09
CA SER A 173 8.00 -7.72 -10.15
C SER A 173 8.04 -8.34 -11.54
N ARG A 174 7.76 -7.52 -12.58
CA ARG A 174 7.86 -7.89 -13.99
C ARG A 174 9.27 -7.66 -14.59
N ARG A 175 10.30 -7.52 -13.74
CA ARG A 175 11.65 -7.13 -14.19
C ARG A 175 12.22 -8.13 -15.22
N ASP A 176 12.03 -9.43 -14.99
CA ASP A 176 12.53 -10.50 -15.85
C ASP A 176 11.58 -10.87 -17.00
N GLY A 177 10.54 -10.07 -17.22
CA GLY A 177 9.50 -10.26 -18.22
C GLY A 177 8.14 -10.52 -17.59
N HIS A 178 7.08 -10.04 -18.28
CA HIS A 178 5.72 -10.22 -17.78
C HIS A 178 5.31 -11.70 -17.74
N ASP A 179 5.55 -12.39 -18.85
CA ASP A 179 5.10 -13.78 -19.03
C ASP A 179 5.96 -14.75 -18.20
N GLU A 180 7.26 -14.46 -18.10
CA GLU A 180 8.23 -15.25 -17.33
C GLU A 180 7.95 -15.22 -15.83
N THR A 181 7.34 -14.15 -15.31
CA THR A 181 7.09 -13.96 -13.87
C THR A 181 5.61 -14.07 -13.49
N SER A 182 4.70 -14.23 -14.45
CA SER A 182 3.24 -14.23 -14.21
C SER A 182 2.82 -15.33 -13.24
N PHE A 183 3.41 -16.53 -13.34
CA PHE A 183 3.11 -17.65 -12.44
C PHE A 183 3.41 -17.31 -10.98
N LYS A 184 4.45 -16.50 -10.68
CA LYS A 184 4.82 -16.11 -9.32
C LYS A 184 3.70 -15.26 -8.68
N ARG A 185 3.07 -14.39 -9.45
CA ARG A 185 1.95 -13.56 -8.98
C ARG A 185 0.65 -14.35 -8.84
N ILE A 186 0.44 -15.36 -9.69
CA ILE A 186 -0.67 -16.32 -9.51
C ILE A 186 -0.48 -17.11 -8.22
N GLU A 187 0.74 -17.55 -7.88
CA GLU A 187 1.02 -18.25 -6.62
C GLU A 187 0.79 -17.32 -5.41
N ALA A 188 1.12 -16.03 -5.51
CA ALA A 188 0.79 -15.07 -4.46
C ALA A 188 -0.74 -14.93 -4.27
N ALA A 189 -1.51 -14.85 -5.36
CA ALA A 189 -2.97 -14.84 -5.30
C ALA A 189 -3.55 -16.13 -4.68
N LYS A 190 -3.01 -17.29 -5.04
CA LYS A 190 -3.39 -18.58 -4.44
C LYS A 190 -3.09 -18.63 -2.94
N THR A 191 -1.94 -18.08 -2.53
CA THR A 191 -1.54 -18.02 -1.11
C THR A 191 -2.54 -17.20 -0.31
N ILE A 192 -2.97 -16.02 -0.81
CA ILE A 192 -4.01 -15.22 -0.16
C ILE A 192 -5.31 -15.98 -0.07
N LYS A 193 -5.81 -16.58 -1.18
CA LYS A 193 -7.07 -17.34 -1.17
C LYS A 193 -7.03 -18.52 -0.20
N ALA A 194 -5.91 -19.23 -0.14
CA ALA A 194 -5.74 -20.35 0.80
C ALA A 194 -5.76 -19.86 2.26
N TYR A 195 -5.20 -18.67 2.53
CA TYR A 195 -5.25 -18.07 3.86
C TYR A 195 -6.65 -17.57 4.21
N MET A 196 -7.35 -16.92 3.27
CA MET A 196 -8.75 -16.52 3.43
C MET A 196 -9.65 -17.74 3.74
N ALA A 197 -9.47 -18.85 3.04
CA ALA A 197 -10.24 -20.08 3.29
C ALA A 197 -10.09 -20.58 4.73
N LYS A 198 -8.89 -20.50 5.32
CA LYS A 198 -8.68 -20.85 6.75
C LYS A 198 -9.43 -19.90 7.69
N ILE A 199 -9.46 -18.60 7.39
CA ILE A 199 -10.24 -17.63 8.18
C ILE A 199 -11.73 -17.95 8.10
N GLU A 200 -12.22 -18.31 6.91
CA GLU A 200 -13.62 -18.63 6.64
C GLU A 200 -14.11 -19.94 7.27
N GLU A 201 -13.20 -20.83 7.65
CA GLU A 201 -13.54 -22.01 8.49
C GLU A 201 -14.01 -21.58 9.90
N GLU A 202 -13.51 -20.45 10.42
CA GLU A 202 -13.81 -20.00 11.77
C GLU A 202 -14.81 -18.84 11.81
N ILE A 203 -14.82 -17.99 10.77
CA ILE A 203 -15.57 -16.73 10.72
C ILE A 203 -16.46 -16.71 9.48
N HIS A 204 -17.77 -16.63 9.71
CA HIS A 204 -18.69 -16.46 8.59
C HIS A 204 -18.62 -15.03 8.04
N SER A 205 -18.30 -14.89 6.76
CA SER A 205 -18.27 -13.61 6.04
C SER A 205 -17.32 -12.54 6.67
N PRO A 206 -15.99 -12.77 6.71
CA PRO A 206 -15.02 -11.83 7.28
C PRO A 206 -14.92 -10.52 6.46
N ASN A 207 -14.52 -9.43 7.13
CA ASN A 207 -14.25 -8.16 6.45
C ASN A 207 -12.79 -8.13 5.97
N TYR A 208 -12.57 -8.25 4.68
CA TYR A 208 -11.24 -8.21 4.08
C TYR A 208 -10.89 -6.84 3.50
N ILE A 209 -9.64 -6.42 3.72
CA ILE A 209 -8.98 -5.32 3.02
C ILE A 209 -7.65 -5.87 2.48
N ILE A 210 -7.57 -6.10 1.17
CA ILE A 210 -6.39 -6.65 0.50
C ILE A 210 -5.77 -5.53 -0.32
N MET A 211 -4.62 -5.01 0.13
CA MET A 211 -3.97 -3.87 -0.51
C MET A 211 -2.54 -4.19 -0.88
N GLY A 212 -2.00 -3.50 -1.87
CA GLY A 212 -0.60 -3.69 -2.23
C GLY A 212 -0.23 -3.17 -3.61
N ASP A 213 1.08 -3.26 -3.88
CA ASP A 213 1.65 -3.28 -5.21
C ASP A 213 1.62 -4.74 -5.71
N PHE A 214 0.63 -5.06 -6.51
CA PHE A 214 0.46 -6.40 -7.06
C PHE A 214 1.34 -6.65 -8.28
N ASN A 215 2.07 -5.64 -8.78
CA ASN A 215 2.83 -5.71 -10.02
C ASN A 215 2.01 -6.22 -11.23
N ASP A 216 0.68 -6.29 -11.08
CA ASP A 216 -0.30 -6.70 -12.07
C ASP A 216 -1.51 -5.74 -12.04
N GLY A 217 -2.10 -5.47 -13.20
CA GLY A 217 -3.30 -4.66 -13.33
C GLY A 217 -4.57 -5.44 -12.99
N PRO A 218 -5.71 -4.76 -12.82
CA PRO A 218 -6.98 -5.40 -12.48
C PRO A 218 -7.42 -6.51 -13.44
N GLU A 219 -7.04 -6.41 -14.70
CA GLU A 219 -7.37 -7.36 -15.76
C GLU A 219 -6.40 -8.56 -15.87
N SER A 220 -5.32 -8.58 -15.07
CA SER A 220 -4.32 -9.64 -15.12
C SER A 220 -4.84 -10.93 -14.47
N ASP A 221 -4.40 -12.09 -14.98
CA ASP A 221 -4.85 -13.42 -14.53
C ASP A 221 -4.74 -13.62 -13.02
N SER A 222 -3.69 -13.08 -12.40
CA SER A 222 -3.46 -13.18 -10.96
C SER A 222 -4.52 -12.42 -10.14
N ILE A 223 -4.89 -11.21 -10.57
CA ILE A 223 -5.95 -10.43 -9.93
C ILE A 223 -7.31 -11.03 -10.22
N GLN A 224 -7.57 -11.45 -11.46
CA GLN A 224 -8.81 -12.14 -11.80
C GLN A 224 -8.99 -13.43 -10.99
N TYR A 225 -7.91 -14.23 -10.80
CA TYR A 225 -7.94 -15.40 -9.94
C TYR A 225 -8.29 -15.06 -8.48
N LEU A 226 -7.71 -13.97 -7.93
CA LEU A 226 -8.06 -13.51 -6.59
C LEU A 226 -9.54 -13.09 -6.52
N MET A 227 -10.04 -12.43 -7.58
CA MET A 227 -11.41 -11.92 -7.68
C MET A 227 -12.47 -12.98 -8.03
N GLU A 228 -12.09 -14.23 -8.33
CA GLU A 228 -13.06 -15.32 -8.54
C GLU A 228 -13.94 -15.62 -7.31
N SER A 229 -13.61 -15.06 -6.16
CA SER A 229 -14.46 -15.09 -4.98
C SER A 229 -15.58 -14.06 -5.14
N ASP A 230 -16.83 -14.48 -5.08
CA ASP A 230 -18.01 -13.59 -5.09
C ASP A 230 -18.09 -12.65 -3.87
N GLN A 231 -17.11 -12.72 -2.97
CA GLN A 231 -17.06 -11.91 -1.75
C GLN A 231 -16.23 -10.64 -1.89
N LEU A 232 -15.45 -10.48 -2.97
CA LEU A 232 -14.49 -9.38 -3.14
C LEU A 232 -14.93 -8.40 -4.21
N TYR A 233 -14.59 -7.14 -4.00
CA TYR A 233 -14.80 -6.04 -4.93
C TYR A 233 -13.52 -5.21 -5.07
N ASN A 234 -13.11 -4.95 -6.31
CA ASN A 234 -11.97 -4.10 -6.63
C ASN A 234 -12.44 -2.70 -7.09
N PRO A 235 -12.52 -1.72 -6.21
CA PRO A 235 -12.94 -0.37 -6.58
C PRO A 235 -11.95 0.37 -7.47
N MET A 236 -10.69 -0.12 -7.55
CA MET A 236 -9.63 0.52 -8.32
C MET A 236 -9.76 0.28 -9.82
N GLU A 237 -10.41 -0.80 -10.26
CA GLU A 237 -10.52 -1.20 -11.66
C GLU A 237 -10.93 -0.05 -12.60
N LYS A 238 -11.83 0.81 -12.15
CA LYS A 238 -12.35 1.94 -12.94
C LYS A 238 -11.45 3.19 -12.93
N LEU A 239 -10.34 3.17 -12.17
CA LEU A 239 -9.45 4.33 -12.05
C LEU A 239 -8.34 4.33 -13.08
N LEU A 240 -8.06 3.18 -13.73
CA LEU A 240 -7.10 3.09 -14.82
C LEU A 240 -7.68 3.74 -16.08
N SER A 241 -6.91 4.62 -16.69
CA SER A 241 -7.24 5.20 -17.98
C SER A 241 -5.96 5.40 -18.83
N PRO A 242 -6.07 5.76 -20.12
CA PRO A 242 -4.91 6.08 -20.94
C PRO A 242 -4.01 7.17 -20.37
N ASP A 243 -4.56 8.04 -19.52
CA ASP A 243 -3.87 9.22 -18.96
C ASP A 243 -3.69 9.16 -17.45
N ARG A 244 -4.08 8.05 -16.78
CA ARG A 244 -4.06 7.95 -15.32
C ARG A 244 -3.89 6.52 -14.82
N GLY A 245 -3.01 6.34 -13.84
CA GLY A 245 -2.74 5.09 -13.13
C GLY A 245 -1.90 5.37 -11.89
N SER A 246 -1.54 4.35 -11.14
CA SER A 246 -0.69 4.49 -9.95
C SER A 246 0.80 4.52 -10.27
N ALA A 247 1.21 3.90 -11.38
CA ALA A 247 2.59 3.89 -11.86
C ALA A 247 2.65 4.15 -13.37
N SER A 248 3.83 4.51 -13.89
CA SER A 248 4.02 4.77 -15.33
C SER A 248 5.29 4.11 -15.84
N TYR A 249 5.16 3.30 -16.90
CA TYR A 249 6.28 2.68 -17.59
C TYR A 249 6.23 2.94 -19.09
N LYS A 250 7.32 3.49 -19.67
CA LYS A 250 7.41 3.85 -21.11
C LYS A 250 6.21 4.67 -21.61
N LYS A 251 5.70 5.58 -20.79
CA LYS A 251 4.51 6.43 -21.02
C LYS A 251 3.17 5.68 -21.05
N ARG A 252 3.11 4.46 -20.60
CA ARG A 252 1.85 3.75 -20.35
C ARG A 252 1.56 3.82 -18.87
N TRP A 253 0.34 4.15 -18.55
CA TRP A 253 -0.16 4.10 -17.18
C TRP A 253 -0.47 2.66 -16.80
N LEU A 254 -0.15 2.32 -15.58
CA LEU A 254 -0.35 1.02 -14.97
C LEU A 254 -1.07 1.23 -13.64
N LEU A 255 -1.90 0.29 -13.25
CA LEU A 255 -2.56 0.29 -11.96
C LEU A 255 -2.14 -0.97 -11.19
N PHE A 256 -0.91 -0.93 -10.68
CA PHE A 256 -0.32 -2.02 -9.90
C PHE A 256 -0.69 -1.94 -8.44
N ASP A 257 -0.87 -0.71 -7.95
CA ASP A 257 -1.27 -0.43 -6.57
C ASP A 257 -2.79 -0.47 -6.49
N GLN A 258 -3.33 -1.40 -5.69
CA GLN A 258 -4.77 -1.63 -5.59
C GLN A 258 -5.18 -1.85 -4.14
N ILE A 259 -6.46 -1.60 -3.85
CA ILE A 259 -7.12 -1.93 -2.58
C ILE A 259 -8.41 -2.63 -2.92
N ILE A 260 -8.49 -3.92 -2.59
CA ILE A 260 -9.63 -4.80 -2.81
C ILE A 260 -10.33 -4.99 -1.47
N VAL A 261 -11.64 -4.95 -1.45
CA VAL A 261 -12.43 -5.06 -0.21
C VAL A 261 -13.51 -6.13 -0.33
N SER A 262 -13.93 -6.71 0.79
CA SER A 262 -15.07 -7.62 0.81
C SER A 262 -16.39 -6.88 0.58
N HIS A 263 -17.39 -7.57 0.04
CA HIS A 263 -18.72 -7.04 -0.21
C HIS A 263 -19.42 -6.56 1.06
N ASN A 264 -18.99 -6.99 2.24
CA ASN A 264 -19.52 -6.53 3.52
C ASN A 264 -19.46 -5.00 3.70
N PHE A 265 -18.46 -4.35 3.09
CA PHE A 265 -18.36 -2.89 3.10
C PHE A 265 -19.47 -2.19 2.27
N PHE A 266 -20.40 -2.92 1.69
CA PHE A 266 -21.63 -2.39 1.06
C PHE A 266 -22.88 -2.62 1.91
N ASN A 267 -22.76 -3.28 3.08
CA ASN A 267 -23.80 -3.42 4.08
C ASN A 267 -23.79 -2.19 4.98
N PHE A 268 -24.89 -1.41 5.01
CA PHE A 268 -24.96 -0.17 5.78
C PHE A 268 -25.47 -0.43 7.20
N GLU A 269 -24.83 -1.38 7.91
CA GLU A 269 -25.21 -1.77 9.26
C GLU A 269 -24.64 -0.80 10.30
N LYS A 270 -25.38 -0.60 11.40
CA LYS A 270 -24.94 0.25 12.49
C LYS A 270 -23.72 -0.35 13.18
N GLY A 271 -22.70 0.48 13.45
CA GLY A 271 -21.45 0.07 14.10
C GLY A 271 -20.42 -0.51 13.13
N THR A 272 -20.71 -0.53 11.81
CA THR A 272 -19.79 -0.99 10.78
C THR A 272 -19.34 0.14 9.86
N HIS A 273 -18.38 -0.14 8.99
CA HIS A 273 -17.96 0.77 7.94
C HIS A 273 -18.60 0.40 6.60
N SER A 274 -18.92 1.40 5.79
CA SER A 274 -19.34 1.19 4.42
C SER A 274 -18.42 1.92 3.45
N PHE A 275 -18.19 1.30 2.30
CA PHE A 275 -17.41 1.87 1.19
C PHE A 275 -18.06 3.18 0.71
N ALA A 276 -17.26 4.21 0.50
CA ALA A 276 -17.72 5.51 0.04
C ALA A 276 -17.08 5.94 -1.28
N ASN A 277 -15.78 5.77 -1.43
CA ASN A 277 -15.03 6.20 -2.61
C ASN A 277 -13.68 5.48 -2.71
N ALA A 278 -13.11 5.47 -3.92
CA ALA A 278 -11.73 5.06 -4.19
C ALA A 278 -11.05 6.08 -5.10
N ASN A 279 -9.76 6.29 -4.94
CA ASN A 279 -9.02 7.23 -5.77
C ASN A 279 -7.51 6.93 -5.80
N ILE A 280 -6.82 7.52 -6.78
CA ILE A 280 -5.37 7.61 -6.84
C ILE A 280 -5.00 9.01 -6.32
N PHE A 281 -4.03 9.11 -5.43
CA PHE A 281 -3.55 10.39 -4.92
C PHE A 281 -2.42 10.92 -5.81
N ASP A 282 -2.80 11.46 -6.96
CA ASP A 282 -1.92 11.92 -8.03
C ASP A 282 -1.75 13.45 -8.06
N GLU A 283 -1.64 14.04 -6.89
CA GLU A 283 -1.49 15.49 -6.70
C GLU A 283 -0.28 16.06 -7.46
N ASN A 284 -0.42 17.28 -7.93
CA ASN A 284 0.59 17.96 -8.77
C ASN A 284 2.01 17.94 -8.18
N PHE A 285 2.14 18.02 -6.85
CA PHE A 285 3.46 18.02 -6.19
C PHE A 285 4.16 16.65 -6.26
N LEU A 286 3.41 15.57 -6.49
CA LEU A 286 3.93 14.20 -6.67
C LEU A 286 4.35 13.92 -8.11
N THR A 287 4.09 14.83 -9.05
CA THR A 287 4.29 14.60 -10.47
C THR A 287 5.57 15.24 -11.02
N GLU A 288 6.15 14.65 -12.04
CA GLU A 288 7.15 15.30 -12.89
C GLU A 288 6.53 16.53 -13.57
N PHE A 289 7.03 17.73 -13.28
CA PHE A 289 6.42 18.98 -13.73
C PHE A 289 6.83 19.41 -15.14
N LYS A 290 7.89 18.79 -15.72
CA LYS A 290 8.40 19.12 -17.07
C LYS A 290 9.05 17.92 -17.76
N GLY A 291 9.26 18.07 -19.07
CA GLY A 291 10.01 17.11 -19.88
C GLY A 291 9.16 15.95 -20.40
N LYS A 292 9.83 14.88 -20.81
CA LYS A 292 9.25 13.72 -21.48
C LYS A 292 8.24 12.95 -20.61
N TYR A 293 8.43 13.02 -19.30
CA TYR A 293 7.65 12.28 -18.29
C TYR A 293 6.75 13.20 -17.45
N LYS A 294 6.43 14.40 -17.96
CA LYS A 294 5.50 15.31 -17.30
C LYS A 294 4.20 14.59 -16.94
N GLY A 295 3.78 14.73 -15.68
CA GLY A 295 2.58 14.09 -15.13
C GLY A 295 2.83 12.70 -14.51
N ALA A 296 3.91 12.01 -14.88
CA ALA A 296 4.27 10.73 -14.24
C ALA A 296 4.76 10.95 -12.79
N PRO A 297 4.75 9.91 -11.94
CA PRO A 297 5.27 9.99 -10.58
C PRO A 297 6.71 10.54 -10.53
N TYR A 298 6.94 11.50 -9.63
CA TYR A 298 8.23 12.14 -9.44
C TYR A 298 9.10 11.30 -8.51
N ARG A 299 9.85 10.39 -9.10
CA ARG A 299 10.66 9.37 -8.42
C ARG A 299 11.93 9.92 -7.76
N THR A 300 12.55 9.13 -6.91
CA THR A 300 13.77 9.49 -6.20
C THR A 300 14.99 9.52 -7.12
N TYR A 301 15.08 8.53 -8.03
CA TYR A 301 16.19 8.38 -8.98
C TYR A 301 15.72 8.10 -10.39
N VAL A 302 16.50 8.57 -11.36
CA VAL A 302 16.45 8.12 -12.76
C VAL A 302 17.82 7.50 -13.08
N GLY A 303 17.87 6.17 -13.13
CA GLY A 303 19.13 5.44 -13.18
C GLY A 303 20.04 5.79 -11.98
N ARG A 304 21.22 6.36 -12.27
CA ARG A 304 22.18 6.82 -11.23
C ARG A 304 21.87 8.22 -10.69
N LYS A 305 21.10 8.99 -11.42
CA LYS A 305 20.89 10.41 -11.11
C LYS A 305 19.84 10.57 -10.02
N TYR A 306 20.27 11.12 -8.88
CA TYR A 306 19.35 11.57 -7.85
C TYR A 306 18.57 12.79 -8.33
N ILE A 307 17.25 12.69 -8.38
CA ILE A 307 16.35 13.80 -8.74
C ILE A 307 15.51 14.26 -7.55
N GLY A 308 15.48 13.46 -6.48
CA GLY A 308 14.95 13.82 -5.18
C GLY A 308 13.45 14.01 -5.14
N GLY A 309 12.73 13.19 -5.90
CA GLY A 309 11.27 13.10 -5.88
C GLY A 309 10.72 12.42 -4.65
N TYR A 310 9.60 11.74 -4.81
CA TYR A 310 8.84 11.07 -3.75
C TYR A 310 8.91 9.55 -3.91
N SER A 311 8.25 9.02 -4.94
CA SER A 311 8.21 7.63 -5.34
C SER A 311 7.95 7.54 -6.85
N ASP A 312 8.17 6.37 -7.45
CA ASP A 312 7.76 6.05 -8.82
C ASP A 312 6.33 5.47 -8.89
N HIS A 313 5.63 5.46 -7.75
CA HIS A 313 4.22 5.17 -7.62
C HIS A 313 3.47 6.36 -7.03
N PHE A 314 2.17 6.47 -7.33
CA PHE A 314 1.25 7.31 -6.58
C PHE A 314 0.56 6.50 -5.49
N PRO A 315 0.29 7.07 -4.31
CA PRO A 315 -0.58 6.42 -3.34
C PRO A 315 -1.97 6.14 -3.92
N VAL A 316 -2.56 5.01 -3.54
CA VAL A 316 -3.98 4.72 -3.77
C VAL A 316 -4.71 4.68 -2.45
N TYR A 317 -6.00 5.01 -2.45
CA TYR A 317 -6.78 5.00 -1.22
C TYR A 317 -8.26 4.74 -1.48
N ILE A 318 -8.92 4.24 -0.43
CA ILE A 318 -10.37 4.20 -0.33
C ILE A 318 -10.84 5.06 0.84
N GLN A 319 -12.06 5.50 0.78
CA GLN A 319 -12.77 6.16 1.87
C GLN A 319 -13.82 5.21 2.43
N LEU A 320 -13.79 5.00 3.71
CA LEU A 320 -14.79 4.25 4.47
C LEU A 320 -15.60 5.22 5.33
N LYS A 321 -16.89 4.97 5.47
CA LYS A 321 -17.82 5.77 6.23
C LYS A 321 -18.36 4.97 7.39
N TYR A 322 -18.17 5.46 8.61
CA TYR A 322 -18.71 4.81 9.77
C TYR A 322 -20.23 5.02 9.88
N ASN A 323 -20.97 3.94 10.12
CA ASN A 323 -22.42 3.91 10.26
C ASN A 323 -22.79 3.93 11.76
N ALA A 324 -22.87 5.14 12.33
CA ALA A 324 -23.12 5.38 13.77
C ALA A 324 -24.57 5.08 14.18
#